data_66f21edc41248f8f9802d676e3c50e1c
#
_entry.id   66f21edc41248f8f9802d676e3c50e1c
#
_cell.length_a   1.000
_cell.length_b   1.000
_cell.length_c   1.000
_cell.angle_alpha   90.00
_cell.angle_beta   90.00
_cell.angle_gamma   90.00
#
_symmetry.space_group_name_H-M   'P 1'
#
loop_
_entity.id
_entity.type
_entity.pdbx_description
1 polymer ?
#
loop_
_entity_poly.entity_id
_entity_poly.type
_entity_poly.pdbx_seq_one_letter_code
_entity_poly.pdbx_strand_id
1 'polypeptide(L)'
;MFSYMFWNNKGGTGKTSLAFQVICRYAYRNLGQRILAIDVCPQANLSELLLGGLTNGGSKNLLERQGLVPRCSIGGYFQLRLPSPFAVPDFSVRDFLTRPAEYNSNIPENIDLFAGDPLLELQANAINTLANTQIPGTDTWVTVIDWIKDAIEQVRDQYDIVFIDANPSFSIYTQIALSTAHRIILPVMADDSSRRAIQNAFSLIYGLKLPSDIYSKYAFATKLKQADRSLPKVHIIAKNRITQYMGPASAYAAVLRSIEKDVSNLIKLEPSIFTFNNVTDGVVEIRDFQTTGVVAFARGCPFYKQPFGKLHIDGHRVQVKEDYRDKCIDAIDTLVDKL
;
A
#
# COMPACT_ATOMS: atom_id res chain seq x y z
N MET A 1 10.59 0.90 14.59
CA MET A 1 9.48 1.24 13.68
C MET A 1 9.41 0.21 12.58
N PHE A 2 8.25 -0.41 12.35
CA PHE A 2 7.99 -1.39 11.29
C PHE A 2 7.24 -0.75 10.13
N SER A 3 7.43 -1.25 8.89
CA SER A 3 6.68 -0.77 7.72
C SER A 3 6.01 -1.92 6.98
N TYR A 4 4.73 -1.73 6.67
CA TYR A 4 3.90 -2.63 5.89
C TYR A 4 3.49 -1.96 4.58
N MET A 5 3.55 -2.68 3.46
CA MET A 5 3.19 -2.16 2.16
C MET A 5 2.08 -3.00 1.53
N PHE A 6 1.01 -2.34 1.12
CA PHE A 6 -0.04 -2.95 0.30
C PHE A 6 0.36 -2.85 -1.16
N TRP A 7 0.74 -3.97 -1.76
CA TRP A 7 1.17 -3.95 -3.15
C TRP A 7 0.81 -5.25 -3.90
N ASN A 8 0.46 -5.09 -5.15
CA ASN A 8 0.36 -6.13 -6.17
C ASN A 8 0.46 -5.43 -7.52
N ASN A 9 1.18 -6.01 -8.47
CA ASN A 9 1.33 -5.47 -9.82
C ASN A 9 0.05 -5.56 -10.68
N LYS A 10 -1.03 -6.16 -10.17
CA LYS A 10 -2.35 -6.14 -10.80
C LYS A 10 -3.19 -4.99 -10.27
N GLY A 11 -3.79 -4.21 -11.19
CA GLY A 11 -4.80 -3.20 -10.86
C GLY A 11 -6.12 -3.83 -10.39
N GLY A 12 -6.91 -3.07 -9.62
CA GLY A 12 -8.26 -3.49 -9.22
C GLY A 12 -8.34 -4.58 -8.13
N THR A 13 -7.23 -5.00 -7.53
CA THR A 13 -7.22 -6.02 -6.46
C THR A 13 -7.72 -5.51 -5.11
N GLY A 14 -8.07 -4.21 -5.01
CA GLY A 14 -8.57 -3.60 -3.79
C GLY A 14 -7.49 -3.19 -2.79
N LYS A 15 -6.25 -2.93 -3.26
CA LYS A 15 -5.13 -2.47 -2.42
C LYS A 15 -5.51 -1.30 -1.52
N THR A 16 -5.87 -0.18 -2.13
CA THR A 16 -6.23 1.07 -1.44
C THR A 16 -7.44 0.90 -0.51
N SER A 17 -8.45 0.15 -0.96
CA SER A 17 -9.63 -0.14 -0.14
C SER A 17 -9.26 -0.90 1.13
N LEU A 18 -8.40 -1.90 0.99
CA LEU A 18 -7.91 -2.69 2.10
C LEU A 18 -6.99 -1.87 3.00
N ALA A 19 -6.05 -1.12 2.41
CA ALA A 19 -5.14 -0.23 3.13
C ALA A 19 -5.91 0.77 4.00
N PHE A 20 -6.90 1.47 3.44
CA PHE A 20 -7.72 2.43 4.16
C PHE A 20 -8.39 1.80 5.40
N GLN A 21 -9.06 0.65 5.24
CA GLN A 21 -9.76 -0.01 6.34
C GLN A 21 -8.79 -0.54 7.41
N VAL A 22 -7.68 -1.14 6.98
CA VAL A 22 -6.67 -1.70 7.89
C VAL A 22 -5.96 -0.61 8.68
N ILE A 23 -5.51 0.46 8.03
CA ILE A 23 -4.82 1.59 8.68
C ILE A 23 -5.73 2.21 9.74
N CYS A 24 -6.98 2.54 9.36
CA CYS A 24 -7.92 3.15 10.30
C CYS A 24 -8.31 2.21 11.45
N ARG A 25 -8.48 0.91 11.17
CA ARG A 25 -8.83 -0.06 12.21
C ARG A 25 -7.66 -0.34 13.14
N TYR A 26 -6.45 -0.45 12.61
CA TYR A 26 -5.22 -0.59 13.40
C TYR A 26 -5.05 0.62 14.33
N ALA A 27 -5.18 1.83 13.80
CA ALA A 27 -5.09 3.06 14.56
C ALA A 27 -6.11 3.14 15.69
N TYR A 28 -7.36 2.77 15.41
CA TYR A 28 -8.43 2.75 16.39
C TYR A 28 -8.18 1.75 17.52
N ARG A 29 -7.58 0.60 17.23
CA ARG A 29 -7.26 -0.43 18.24
C ARG A 29 -5.98 -0.13 19.01
N ASN A 30 -5.11 0.72 18.50
CA ASN A 30 -3.79 1.04 19.06
C ASN A 30 -3.63 2.55 19.29
N LEU A 31 -4.49 3.14 20.11
CA LEU A 31 -4.53 4.60 20.36
C LEU A 31 -3.23 5.18 20.93
N GLY A 32 -2.41 4.37 21.59
CA GLY A 32 -1.10 4.77 22.11
C GLY A 32 0.02 4.79 21.07
N GLN A 33 -0.23 4.32 19.85
CA GLN A 33 0.77 4.28 18.77
C GLN A 33 0.54 5.41 17.76
N ARG A 34 1.62 5.95 17.22
CA ARG A 34 1.61 6.94 16.15
C ARG A 34 1.85 6.24 14.81
N ILE A 35 1.04 6.56 13.83
CA ILE A 35 0.99 5.87 12.55
C ILE A 35 1.28 6.85 11.43
N LEU A 36 2.22 6.51 10.56
CA LEU A 36 2.46 7.22 9.30
C LEU A 36 1.87 6.41 8.15
N ALA A 37 0.88 6.97 7.47
CA ALA A 37 0.35 6.46 6.22
C ALA A 37 1.05 7.16 5.05
N ILE A 38 1.57 6.40 4.10
CA ILE A 38 2.25 6.92 2.90
C ILE A 38 1.49 6.43 1.67
N ASP A 39 1.03 7.36 0.84
CA ASP A 39 0.37 7.06 -0.42
C ASP A 39 1.35 7.27 -1.58
N VAL A 40 1.89 6.17 -2.11
CA VAL A 40 2.82 6.19 -3.25
C VAL A 40 2.07 5.89 -4.55
N CYS A 41 0.91 6.50 -4.70
CA CYS A 41 0.09 6.34 -5.89
C CYS A 41 -0.13 7.72 -6.56
N PRO A 42 0.12 7.86 -7.87
CA PRO A 42 -0.18 9.11 -8.59
C PRO A 42 -1.64 9.52 -8.52
N GLN A 43 -2.56 8.55 -8.42
CA GLN A 43 -4.00 8.83 -8.29
C GLN A 43 -4.40 9.25 -6.87
N ALA A 44 -3.55 9.06 -5.87
CA ALA A 44 -3.74 9.49 -4.48
C ALA A 44 -5.07 9.08 -3.84
N ASN A 45 -5.58 7.90 -4.19
CA ASN A 45 -6.90 7.43 -3.74
C ASN A 45 -6.95 7.19 -2.22
N LEU A 46 -5.86 6.70 -1.59
CA LEU A 46 -5.79 6.56 -0.14
C LEU A 46 -5.86 7.93 0.53
N SER A 47 -5.15 8.90 -0.02
CA SER A 47 -5.13 10.27 0.47
C SER A 47 -6.50 10.92 0.41
N GLU A 48 -7.21 10.78 -0.71
CA GLU A 48 -8.58 11.28 -0.87
C GLU A 48 -9.52 10.66 0.17
N LEU A 49 -9.44 9.34 0.39
CA LEU A 49 -10.27 8.63 1.37
C LEU A 49 -10.00 9.13 2.80
N LEU A 50 -8.74 9.27 3.19
CA LEU A 50 -8.35 9.77 4.51
C LEU A 50 -8.77 11.23 4.73
N LEU A 51 -8.77 12.04 3.69
CA LEU A 51 -9.11 13.47 3.75
C LEU A 51 -10.61 13.77 3.57
N GLY A 52 -11.49 12.76 3.45
CA GLY A 52 -12.94 12.96 3.42
C GLY A 52 -13.70 12.11 2.41
N GLY A 53 -13.03 11.45 1.48
CA GLY A 53 -13.66 10.71 0.39
C GLY A 53 -14.43 11.64 -0.57
N LEU A 54 -15.31 11.05 -1.37
CA LEU A 54 -16.06 11.76 -2.40
C LEU A 54 -17.02 12.82 -1.83
N THR A 55 -17.75 12.49 -0.76
CA THR A 55 -18.88 13.32 -0.27
C THR A 55 -18.50 14.33 0.80
N ASN A 56 -17.34 14.16 1.45
CA ASN A 56 -16.90 15.04 2.54
C ASN A 56 -15.66 15.87 2.14
N GLY A 57 -15.51 16.17 0.85
CA GLY A 57 -14.51 17.10 0.33
C GLY A 57 -13.09 16.55 0.24
N GLY A 58 -12.89 15.22 0.22
CA GLY A 58 -11.57 14.60 0.17
C GLY A 58 -10.71 15.09 -1.00
N SER A 59 -11.24 15.11 -2.22
CA SER A 59 -10.55 15.66 -3.40
C SER A 59 -10.16 17.13 -3.22
N LYS A 60 -11.08 17.97 -2.68
CA LYS A 60 -10.81 19.39 -2.44
C LYS A 60 -9.68 19.54 -1.43
N ASN A 61 -9.77 18.87 -0.29
CA ASN A 61 -8.77 18.94 0.77
C ASN A 61 -7.39 18.45 0.26
N LEU A 62 -7.36 17.39 -0.55
CA LEU A 62 -6.14 16.91 -1.19
C LEU A 62 -5.52 17.97 -2.12
N LEU A 63 -6.32 18.58 -3.00
CA LEU A 63 -5.86 19.62 -3.92
C LEU A 63 -5.33 20.86 -3.17
N GLU A 64 -5.97 21.25 -2.07
CA GLU A 64 -5.49 22.32 -1.20
C GLU A 64 -4.10 22.01 -0.62
N ARG A 65 -3.88 20.77 -0.15
CA ARG A 65 -2.56 20.34 0.34
C ARG A 65 -1.51 20.33 -0.76
N GLN A 66 -1.86 19.80 -1.92
CA GLN A 66 -1.00 19.79 -3.10
C GLN A 66 -0.73 21.18 -3.67
N GLY A 67 -1.57 22.17 -3.39
CA GLY A 67 -1.40 23.57 -3.81
C GLY A 67 -0.48 24.43 -2.91
N LEU A 68 0.00 23.89 -1.78
CA LEU A 68 0.89 24.62 -0.88
C LEU A 68 2.30 24.79 -1.45
N VAL A 69 3.07 25.70 -0.83
CA VAL A 69 4.50 25.92 -1.14
C VAL A 69 5.30 25.81 0.17
N PRO A 70 6.11 24.77 0.34
CA PRO A 70 6.28 23.62 -0.54
C PRO A 70 5.00 22.77 -0.66
N ARG A 71 4.85 22.10 -1.79
CA ARG A 71 3.73 21.21 -2.09
C ARG A 71 3.66 20.08 -1.05
N CYS A 72 2.59 20.04 -0.24
CA CYS A 72 2.47 19.12 0.89
C CYS A 72 1.99 17.72 0.43
N SER A 73 2.92 16.97 -0.16
CA SER A 73 2.70 15.65 -0.73
C SER A 73 4.04 14.93 -0.96
N ILE A 74 4.01 13.64 -1.21
CA ILE A 74 5.20 12.87 -1.59
C ILE A 74 5.80 13.36 -2.93
N GLY A 75 4.96 13.81 -3.86
CA GLY A 75 5.42 14.43 -5.11
C GLY A 75 6.16 15.74 -4.86
N GLY A 76 5.70 16.56 -3.90
CA GLY A 76 6.39 17.77 -3.46
C GLY A 76 7.72 17.47 -2.80
N TYR A 77 7.79 16.47 -1.93
CA TYR A 77 9.04 15.99 -1.34
C TYR A 77 10.03 15.53 -2.43
N PHE A 78 9.61 14.71 -3.38
CA PHE A 78 10.46 14.28 -4.49
C PHE A 78 10.91 15.44 -5.36
N GLN A 79 10.06 16.45 -5.56
CA GLN A 79 10.40 17.66 -6.30
C GLN A 79 11.59 18.40 -5.66
N LEU A 80 11.64 18.50 -4.34
CA LEU A 80 12.77 19.12 -3.65
C LEU A 80 14.02 18.23 -3.61
N ARG A 81 13.86 16.90 -3.77
CA ARG A 81 15.00 15.99 -3.89
C ARG A 81 15.67 16.03 -5.27
N LEU A 82 14.93 16.34 -6.35
CA LEU A 82 15.45 16.31 -7.73
C LEU A 82 16.68 17.19 -7.97
N PRO A 83 16.80 18.42 -7.45
CA PRO A 83 17.98 19.25 -7.65
C PRO A 83 19.23 18.74 -6.94
N SER A 84 19.07 17.95 -5.86
CA SER A 84 20.15 17.38 -5.07
C SER A 84 19.90 15.91 -4.74
N PRO A 85 19.82 15.05 -5.77
CA PRO A 85 19.23 13.71 -5.64
C PRO A 85 20.06 12.75 -4.79
N PHE A 86 21.37 13.02 -4.63
CA PHE A 86 22.31 12.15 -3.96
C PHE A 86 22.74 12.66 -2.58
N ALA A 87 22.26 13.85 -2.18
CA ALA A 87 22.52 14.40 -0.85
C ALA A 87 21.38 14.03 0.12
N VAL A 88 21.70 14.00 1.42
CA VAL A 88 20.69 13.95 2.47
C VAL A 88 19.93 15.28 2.44
N PRO A 89 18.58 15.27 2.49
CA PRO A 89 17.82 16.50 2.45
C PRO A 89 18.05 17.34 3.72
N ASP A 90 18.19 18.65 3.51
CA ASP A 90 18.37 19.66 4.57
C ASP A 90 17.03 20.33 4.99
N PHE A 91 15.93 19.88 4.42
CA PHE A 91 14.58 20.36 4.70
C PHE A 91 13.76 19.36 5.53
N SER A 92 12.78 19.86 6.27
CA SER A 92 11.95 19.04 7.16
C SER A 92 10.90 18.23 6.39
N VAL A 93 10.84 16.92 6.65
CA VAL A 93 9.78 16.06 6.13
C VAL A 93 8.40 16.42 6.70
N ARG A 94 8.35 17.05 7.88
CA ARG A 94 7.08 17.48 8.52
C ARG A 94 6.27 18.42 7.65
N ASP A 95 6.93 19.24 6.82
CA ASP A 95 6.26 20.19 5.92
C ASP A 95 5.42 19.51 4.84
N PHE A 96 5.64 18.20 4.63
CA PHE A 96 4.92 17.38 3.66
C PHE A 96 3.88 16.45 4.28
N LEU A 97 3.73 16.48 5.61
CA LEU A 97 2.78 15.63 6.32
C LEU A 97 1.47 16.38 6.60
N THR A 98 0.39 15.64 6.57
CA THR A 98 -0.96 16.13 6.88
C THR A 98 -1.57 15.26 7.97
N ARG A 99 -2.31 15.87 8.91
CA ARG A 99 -3.12 15.12 9.87
C ARG A 99 -4.54 14.95 9.33
N PRO A 100 -4.95 13.77 8.87
CA PRO A 100 -6.25 13.57 8.26
C PRO A 100 -7.43 13.91 9.17
N ALA A 101 -7.31 13.68 10.47
CA ALA A 101 -8.36 13.98 11.45
C ALA A 101 -8.79 15.46 11.49
N GLU A 102 -7.94 16.38 11.06
CA GLU A 102 -8.26 17.82 10.93
C GLU A 102 -9.23 18.10 9.76
N TYR A 103 -9.31 17.20 8.78
CA TYR A 103 -10.15 17.32 7.57
C TYR A 103 -11.31 16.34 7.60
N ASN A 104 -11.15 15.20 8.27
CA ASN A 104 -12.13 14.11 8.28
C ASN A 104 -12.27 13.54 9.70
N SER A 105 -13.30 13.92 10.40
CA SER A 105 -13.60 13.47 11.78
C SER A 105 -13.84 11.95 11.91
N ASN A 106 -13.95 11.22 10.79
CA ASN A 106 -14.05 9.78 10.82
C ASN A 106 -12.70 9.09 11.03
N ILE A 107 -11.58 9.80 10.83
CA ILE A 107 -10.24 9.25 10.91
C ILE A 107 -9.68 9.39 12.33
N PRO A 108 -8.97 8.37 12.86
CA PRO A 108 -8.28 8.47 14.14
C PRO A 108 -7.21 9.59 14.15
N GLU A 109 -7.07 10.25 15.31
CA GLU A 109 -6.13 11.38 15.48
C GLU A 109 -4.65 10.97 15.46
N ASN A 110 -4.36 9.69 15.66
CA ASN A 110 -3.00 9.14 15.71
C ASN A 110 -2.44 8.74 14.34
N ILE A 111 -3.08 9.17 13.24
CA ILE A 111 -2.61 8.97 11.87
C ILE A 111 -2.12 10.30 11.31
N ASP A 112 -0.89 10.31 10.78
CA ASP A 112 -0.41 11.36 9.89
C ASP A 112 -0.24 10.75 8.48
N LEU A 113 -0.43 11.57 7.45
CA LEU A 113 -0.46 11.18 6.04
C LEU A 113 0.64 11.89 5.26
N PHE A 114 1.44 11.10 4.54
CA PHE A 114 2.26 11.58 3.44
C PHE A 114 1.46 11.37 2.15
N ALA A 115 0.80 12.43 1.70
CA ALA A 115 -0.22 12.35 0.66
C ALA A 115 0.35 12.01 -0.71
N GLY A 116 -0.39 11.23 -1.49
CA GLY A 116 -0.08 10.91 -2.87
C GLY A 116 -0.17 12.12 -3.79
N ASP A 117 0.41 11.99 -5.01
CA ASP A 117 0.50 13.12 -5.93
C ASP A 117 0.64 12.67 -7.39
N PRO A 118 -0.12 13.27 -8.33
CA PRO A 118 0.08 13.06 -9.77
C PRO A 118 1.49 13.39 -10.27
N LEU A 119 2.24 14.26 -9.57
CA LEU A 119 3.64 14.57 -9.90
C LEU A 119 4.54 13.32 -9.94
N LEU A 120 4.24 12.27 -9.17
CA LEU A 120 5.00 11.02 -9.19
C LEU A 120 5.14 10.45 -10.61
N GLU A 121 4.08 10.51 -11.41
CA GLU A 121 4.10 10.04 -12.79
C GLU A 121 5.01 10.91 -13.67
N LEU A 122 4.92 12.23 -13.52
CA LEU A 122 5.74 13.20 -14.27
C LEU A 122 7.22 13.11 -13.90
N GLN A 123 7.52 12.84 -12.63
CA GLN A 123 8.88 12.73 -12.09
C GLN A 123 9.53 11.39 -12.39
N ALA A 124 8.76 10.33 -12.68
CA ALA A 124 9.24 8.96 -12.78
C ALA A 124 10.42 8.80 -13.73
N ASN A 125 10.37 9.43 -14.92
CA ASN A 125 11.44 9.36 -15.91
C ASN A 125 12.71 10.07 -15.42
N ALA A 126 12.59 11.25 -14.82
CA ALA A 126 13.72 11.99 -14.28
C ALA A 126 14.39 11.22 -13.15
N ILE A 127 13.61 10.70 -12.20
CA ILE A 127 14.11 9.90 -11.08
C ILE A 127 14.79 8.62 -11.59
N ASN A 128 14.22 7.94 -12.57
CA ASN A 128 14.81 6.74 -13.15
C ASN A 128 16.15 7.04 -13.86
N THR A 129 16.24 8.17 -14.56
CA THR A 129 17.50 8.61 -15.18
C THR A 129 18.57 8.88 -14.13
N LEU A 130 18.23 9.63 -13.06
CA LEU A 130 19.14 9.91 -11.96
C LEU A 130 19.62 8.63 -11.26
N ALA A 131 18.73 7.69 -11.00
CA ALA A 131 19.04 6.41 -10.38
C ALA A 131 20.01 5.55 -11.20
N ASN A 132 20.03 5.71 -12.53
CA ASN A 132 20.88 4.92 -13.43
C ASN A 132 22.09 5.72 -13.98
N THR A 133 22.29 6.97 -13.54
CA THR A 133 23.47 7.76 -13.87
C THR A 133 24.70 7.18 -13.16
N GLN A 134 25.83 7.09 -13.85
CA GLN A 134 27.08 6.64 -13.25
C GLN A 134 27.89 7.84 -12.76
N ILE A 135 28.08 7.91 -11.44
CA ILE A 135 28.92 8.93 -10.80
C ILE A 135 30.01 8.20 -10.01
N PRO A 136 31.31 8.44 -10.31
CA PRO A 136 32.39 7.82 -9.56
C PRO A 136 32.26 8.04 -8.05
N GLY A 137 32.37 6.96 -7.29
CA GLY A 137 32.30 7.02 -5.81
C GLY A 137 30.89 7.15 -5.23
N THR A 138 29.83 7.15 -6.06
CA THR A 138 28.44 7.23 -5.60
C THR A 138 27.62 6.09 -6.17
N ASP A 139 26.95 5.33 -5.31
CA ASP A 139 25.90 4.41 -5.75
C ASP A 139 24.60 5.20 -5.91
N THR A 140 24.42 5.75 -7.11
CA THR A 140 23.29 6.62 -7.46
C THR A 140 21.95 5.91 -7.32
N TRP A 141 21.91 4.61 -7.65
CA TRP A 141 20.67 3.83 -7.54
C TRP A 141 20.24 3.68 -6.09
N VAL A 142 21.19 3.30 -5.20
CA VAL A 142 20.92 3.15 -3.77
C VAL A 142 20.46 4.47 -3.15
N THR A 143 21.13 5.55 -3.47
CA THR A 143 20.79 6.87 -2.92
C THR A 143 19.39 7.31 -3.33
N VAL A 144 18.97 7.06 -4.57
CA VAL A 144 17.63 7.38 -5.03
C VAL A 144 16.59 6.42 -4.44
N ILE A 145 16.91 5.13 -4.35
CA ILE A 145 15.96 4.14 -3.84
C ILE A 145 15.66 4.33 -2.35
N ASP A 146 16.54 4.98 -1.61
CA ASP A 146 16.39 5.28 -0.17
C ASP A 146 15.62 6.59 0.11
N TRP A 147 15.10 7.33 -0.88
CA TRP A 147 14.45 8.64 -0.64
C TRP A 147 13.30 8.63 0.37
N ILE A 148 12.41 7.64 0.32
CA ILE A 148 11.34 7.50 1.33
C ILE A 148 11.92 7.06 2.67
N LYS A 149 12.94 6.23 2.66
CA LYS A 149 13.65 5.81 3.88
C LYS A 149 14.31 7.00 4.57
N ASP A 150 14.97 7.88 3.82
CA ASP A 150 15.53 9.13 4.34
C ASP A 150 14.45 10.01 5.00
N ALA A 151 13.27 10.10 4.36
CA ALA A 151 12.14 10.82 4.93
C ALA A 151 11.66 10.22 6.25
N ILE A 152 11.51 8.91 6.29
CA ILE A 152 11.07 8.18 7.48
C ILE A 152 12.08 8.32 8.62
N GLU A 153 13.39 8.29 8.31
CA GLU A 153 14.44 8.40 9.31
C GLU A 153 14.42 9.76 10.03
N GLN A 154 14.09 10.86 9.33
CA GLN A 154 13.92 12.18 9.97
C GLN A 154 12.79 12.23 11.01
N VAL A 155 11.81 11.35 10.91
CA VAL A 155 10.63 11.33 11.80
C VAL A 155 10.50 10.03 12.59
N ARG A 156 11.57 9.24 12.60
CA ARG A 156 11.59 7.88 13.16
C ARG A 156 11.08 7.80 14.60
N ASP A 157 11.45 8.76 15.44
CA ASP A 157 11.08 8.77 16.85
C ASP A 157 9.64 9.25 17.09
N GLN A 158 8.94 9.64 16.04
CA GLN A 158 7.58 10.16 16.11
C GLN A 158 6.51 9.14 15.74
N TYR A 159 6.91 8.04 15.12
CA TYR A 159 5.98 7.01 14.64
C TYR A 159 6.44 5.62 15.04
N ASP A 160 5.48 4.79 15.41
CA ASP A 160 5.70 3.39 15.80
C ASP A 160 5.63 2.46 14.58
N ILE A 161 4.76 2.80 13.62
CA ILE A 161 4.47 1.98 12.46
C ILE A 161 4.23 2.83 11.21
N VAL A 162 4.60 2.30 10.06
CA VAL A 162 4.38 2.91 8.74
C VAL A 162 3.55 1.96 7.88
N PHE A 163 2.52 2.51 7.24
CA PHE A 163 1.76 1.82 6.20
C PHE A 163 1.93 2.52 4.86
N ILE A 164 2.19 1.75 3.82
CA ILE A 164 2.44 2.27 2.47
C ILE A 164 1.39 1.67 1.52
N ASP A 165 0.61 2.51 0.85
CA ASP A 165 -0.23 2.12 -0.29
C ASP A 165 0.48 2.50 -1.59
N ALA A 166 0.60 1.56 -2.53
CA ALA A 166 1.35 1.81 -3.74
C ALA A 166 0.61 1.41 -5.02
N ASN A 167 1.00 2.09 -6.08
CA ASN A 167 0.53 1.85 -7.44
C ASN A 167 0.82 0.40 -7.89
N PRO A 168 -0.02 -0.23 -8.71
CA PRO A 168 0.23 -1.55 -9.29
C PRO A 168 1.44 -1.60 -10.24
N SER A 169 1.90 -0.48 -10.80
CA SER A 169 3.10 -0.47 -11.64
C SER A 169 4.37 -0.82 -10.82
N PHE A 170 5.40 -1.30 -11.50
CA PHE A 170 6.74 -1.49 -10.93
C PHE A 170 7.67 -0.34 -11.31
N SER A 171 7.14 0.89 -11.27
CA SER A 171 7.86 2.13 -11.55
C SER A 171 8.93 2.43 -10.50
N ILE A 172 9.79 3.42 -10.76
CA ILE A 172 10.88 3.78 -9.85
C ILE A 172 10.34 4.20 -8.47
N TYR A 173 9.25 4.97 -8.39
CA TYR A 173 8.65 5.37 -7.11
C TYR A 173 8.07 4.17 -6.34
N THR A 174 7.56 3.15 -7.04
CA THR A 174 7.14 1.88 -6.40
C THR A 174 8.34 1.08 -5.88
N GLN A 175 9.46 1.08 -6.61
CA GLN A 175 10.71 0.45 -6.15
C GLN A 175 11.26 1.17 -4.90
N ILE A 176 11.20 2.50 -4.85
CA ILE A 176 11.53 3.32 -3.67
C ILE A 176 10.66 2.91 -2.47
N ALA A 177 9.36 2.72 -2.68
CA ALA A 177 8.45 2.25 -1.63
C ALA A 177 8.75 0.82 -1.17
N LEU A 178 9.02 -0.09 -2.12
CA LEU A 178 9.37 -1.50 -1.83
C LEU A 178 10.68 -1.63 -1.05
N SER A 179 11.70 -0.81 -1.36
CA SER A 179 12.97 -0.81 -0.64
C SER A 179 12.83 -0.34 0.81
N THR A 180 11.79 0.43 1.10
CA THR A 180 11.48 0.98 2.43
C THR A 180 10.62 0.03 3.27
N ALA A 181 9.87 -0.85 2.62
CA ALA A 181 8.97 -1.79 3.28
C ALA A 181 9.72 -2.95 3.94
N HIS A 182 9.33 -3.31 5.18
CA HIS A 182 9.78 -4.54 5.82
C HIS A 182 8.91 -5.73 5.43
N ARG A 183 7.60 -5.50 5.28
CA ARG A 183 6.59 -6.53 5.04
C ARG A 183 5.62 -6.12 3.96
N ILE A 184 5.22 -7.08 3.13
CA ILE A 184 4.22 -6.89 2.06
C ILE A 184 2.93 -7.58 2.45
N ILE A 185 1.83 -6.86 2.33
CA ILE A 185 0.46 -7.37 2.29
C ILE A 185 0.09 -7.41 0.80
N LEU A 186 -0.16 -8.60 0.28
CA LEU A 186 -0.40 -8.87 -1.13
C LEU A 186 -1.89 -9.15 -1.37
N PRO A 187 -2.73 -8.17 -1.73
CA PRO A 187 -4.13 -8.42 -2.07
C PRO A 187 -4.25 -9.13 -3.41
N VAL A 188 -5.01 -10.22 -3.45
CA VAL A 188 -5.26 -11.02 -4.65
C VAL A 188 -6.75 -11.26 -4.81
N MET A 189 -7.20 -11.45 -6.03
CA MET A 189 -8.59 -11.82 -6.33
C MET A 189 -8.66 -13.28 -6.75
N ALA A 190 -9.83 -13.88 -6.64
CA ALA A 190 -10.06 -15.25 -7.05
C ALA A 190 -10.28 -15.35 -8.56
N ASP A 191 -9.30 -14.98 -9.35
CA ASP A 191 -9.28 -15.13 -10.80
C ASP A 191 -7.91 -15.63 -11.29
N ASP A 192 -7.85 -16.23 -12.47
CA ASP A 192 -6.60 -16.78 -13.03
C ASP A 192 -5.56 -15.69 -13.33
N SER A 193 -5.99 -14.47 -13.62
CA SER A 193 -5.06 -13.34 -13.82
C SER A 193 -4.36 -12.95 -12.51
N SER A 194 -4.98 -13.15 -11.35
CA SER A 194 -4.36 -12.93 -10.03
C SER A 194 -3.29 -13.98 -9.73
N ARG A 195 -3.47 -15.24 -10.17
CA ARG A 195 -2.42 -16.25 -10.07
C ARG A 195 -1.17 -15.84 -10.85
N ARG A 196 -1.34 -15.36 -12.09
CA ARG A 196 -0.23 -14.80 -12.89
C ARG A 196 0.37 -13.56 -12.23
N ALA A 197 -0.45 -12.70 -11.65
CA ALA A 197 0.02 -11.50 -10.95
C ALA A 197 0.89 -11.83 -9.73
N ILE A 198 0.57 -12.88 -8.97
CA ILE A 198 1.43 -13.36 -7.88
C ILE A 198 2.81 -13.77 -8.45
N GLN A 199 2.84 -14.61 -9.49
CA GLN A 199 4.09 -15.03 -10.12
C GLN A 199 4.91 -13.85 -10.62
N ASN A 200 4.26 -12.87 -11.28
CA ASN A 200 4.91 -11.64 -11.72
C ASN A 200 5.44 -10.80 -10.55
N ALA A 201 4.67 -10.66 -9.48
CA ALA A 201 5.11 -9.95 -8.28
C ALA A 201 6.40 -10.57 -7.70
N PHE A 202 6.45 -11.90 -7.62
CA PHE A 202 7.64 -12.60 -7.15
C PHE A 202 8.83 -12.49 -8.11
N SER A 203 8.58 -12.49 -9.42
CA SER A 203 9.63 -12.22 -10.41
C SER A 203 10.18 -10.81 -10.29
N LEU A 204 9.32 -9.81 -10.13
CA LEU A 204 9.70 -8.40 -10.04
C LEU A 204 10.47 -8.09 -8.76
N ILE A 205 9.96 -8.53 -7.60
CA ILE A 205 10.56 -8.20 -6.29
C ILE A 205 11.77 -9.07 -6.01
N TYR A 206 11.67 -10.38 -6.23
CA TYR A 206 12.67 -11.37 -5.78
C TYR A 206 13.54 -11.90 -6.90
N GLY A 207 13.25 -11.56 -8.16
CA GLY A 207 13.99 -12.07 -9.31
C GLY A 207 13.75 -13.55 -9.60
N LEU A 208 12.61 -14.12 -9.18
CA LEU A 208 12.30 -15.53 -9.39
C LEU A 208 11.83 -15.79 -10.83
N LYS A 209 12.29 -16.91 -11.41
CA LYS A 209 11.88 -17.39 -12.74
C LYS A 209 12.05 -16.33 -13.84
N LEU A 210 13.14 -15.58 -13.80
CA LEU A 210 13.47 -14.63 -14.86
C LEU A 210 13.81 -15.36 -16.16
N PRO A 211 13.49 -14.79 -17.33
CA PRO A 211 13.64 -15.47 -18.62
C PRO A 211 15.09 -15.63 -19.08
N SER A 212 16.05 -14.90 -18.51
CA SER A 212 17.48 -15.05 -18.78
C SER A 212 18.34 -14.38 -17.70
N ASP A 213 19.65 -14.71 -17.69
CA ASP A 213 20.64 -14.15 -16.77
C ASP A 213 20.84 -12.63 -16.93
N ILE A 214 20.56 -12.09 -18.13
CA ILE A 214 20.61 -10.63 -18.36
C ILE A 214 19.63 -9.91 -17.44
N TYR A 215 18.39 -10.41 -17.32
CA TYR A 215 17.40 -9.82 -16.43
C TYR A 215 17.79 -9.98 -14.97
N SER A 216 18.41 -11.10 -14.61
CA SER A 216 18.91 -11.36 -13.24
C SER A 216 19.90 -10.31 -12.79
N LYS A 217 20.80 -9.87 -13.68
CA LYS A 217 21.83 -8.85 -13.37
C LYS A 217 21.21 -7.50 -12.99
N TYR A 218 20.09 -7.12 -13.61
CA TYR A 218 19.42 -5.82 -13.41
C TYR A 218 18.17 -5.92 -12.52
N ALA A 219 17.88 -7.11 -11.99
CA ALA A 219 16.72 -7.32 -11.13
C ALA A 219 16.81 -6.50 -9.84
N PHE A 220 15.66 -6.00 -9.37
CA PHE A 220 15.55 -5.24 -8.13
C PHE A 220 16.20 -5.99 -6.94
N ALA A 221 15.91 -7.30 -6.81
CA ALA A 221 16.51 -8.13 -5.78
C ALA A 221 18.05 -8.15 -5.84
N THR A 222 18.62 -8.25 -7.04
CA THR A 222 20.05 -8.30 -7.24
C THR A 222 20.70 -6.97 -6.85
N LYS A 223 20.11 -5.86 -7.29
CA LYS A 223 20.58 -4.50 -6.93
C LYS A 223 20.54 -4.26 -5.42
N LEU A 224 19.42 -4.62 -4.75
CA LEU A 224 19.32 -4.49 -3.30
C LEU A 224 20.35 -5.34 -2.55
N LYS A 225 20.55 -6.59 -2.96
CA LYS A 225 21.57 -7.49 -2.36
C LYS A 225 22.99 -6.95 -2.55
N GLN A 226 23.30 -6.42 -3.73
CA GLN A 226 24.61 -5.78 -3.99
C GLN A 226 24.86 -4.55 -3.12
N ALA A 227 23.79 -3.85 -2.76
CA ALA A 227 23.82 -2.68 -1.88
C ALA A 227 23.73 -3.05 -0.38
N ASP A 228 23.77 -4.33 -0.03
CA ASP A 228 23.58 -4.84 1.33
C ASP A 228 22.25 -4.36 1.96
N ARG A 229 21.19 -4.33 1.14
CA ARG A 229 19.82 -3.99 1.54
C ARG A 229 18.94 -5.23 1.60
N SER A 230 18.10 -5.31 2.63
CA SER A 230 17.13 -6.39 2.79
C SER A 230 15.97 -6.23 1.82
N LEU A 231 15.49 -7.34 1.27
CA LEU A 231 14.23 -7.40 0.54
C LEU A 231 13.04 -7.43 1.52
N PRO A 232 11.93 -6.78 1.19
CA PRO A 232 10.70 -6.93 1.98
C PRO A 232 10.23 -8.39 1.97
N LYS A 233 9.62 -8.85 3.07
CA LYS A 233 9.06 -10.21 3.16
C LYS A 233 7.55 -10.19 2.92
N VAL A 234 7.02 -11.18 2.21
CA VAL A 234 5.57 -11.39 2.13
C VAL A 234 5.05 -11.82 3.50
N HIS A 235 4.17 -11.01 4.06
CA HIS A 235 3.63 -11.22 5.40
C HIS A 235 2.19 -11.75 5.36
N ILE A 236 1.37 -11.21 4.46
CA ILE A 236 -0.01 -11.63 4.28
C ILE A 236 -0.33 -11.68 2.78
N ILE A 237 -1.00 -12.75 2.36
CA ILE A 237 -1.68 -12.83 1.07
C ILE A 237 -3.17 -12.72 1.36
N ALA A 238 -3.77 -11.57 1.04
CA ALA A 238 -5.17 -11.29 1.29
C ALA A 238 -6.01 -11.69 0.07
N LYS A 239 -6.71 -12.82 0.14
CA LYS A 239 -7.71 -13.22 -0.87
C LYS A 239 -8.91 -12.29 -0.73
N ASN A 240 -8.99 -11.28 -1.58
CA ASN A 240 -9.97 -10.21 -1.49
C ASN A 240 -11.21 -10.47 -2.33
N ARG A 241 -12.35 -9.86 -1.96
CA ARG A 241 -13.66 -9.96 -2.62
C ARG A 241 -14.23 -11.36 -2.65
N ILE A 242 -14.07 -12.11 -1.56
CA ILE A 242 -14.71 -13.43 -1.43
C ILE A 242 -16.20 -13.25 -1.20
N THR A 243 -17.04 -13.84 -2.07
CA THR A 243 -18.50 -13.83 -1.95
C THR A 243 -19.03 -15.15 -1.41
N GLN A 244 -20.16 -15.13 -0.72
CA GLN A 244 -20.80 -16.33 -0.14
C GLN A 244 -21.31 -17.32 -1.21
N TYR A 245 -21.47 -16.88 -2.45
CA TYR A 245 -21.92 -17.73 -3.57
C TYR A 245 -20.81 -18.58 -4.19
N MET A 246 -19.59 -18.46 -3.69
CA MET A 246 -18.45 -19.25 -4.13
C MET A 246 -18.42 -20.60 -3.39
N GLY A 247 -19.37 -21.45 -3.70
CA GLY A 247 -19.42 -22.81 -3.12
C GLY A 247 -18.18 -23.65 -3.48
N PRO A 248 -17.92 -24.76 -2.73
CA PRO A 248 -16.73 -25.60 -2.90
C PRO A 248 -16.55 -26.21 -4.29
N ALA A 249 -17.59 -26.31 -5.08
CA ALA A 249 -17.60 -26.88 -6.43
C ALA A 249 -17.49 -25.85 -7.55
N SER A 250 -17.35 -24.53 -7.25
CA SER A 250 -17.27 -23.50 -8.27
C SER A 250 -15.88 -23.40 -8.90
N ALA A 251 -15.80 -22.94 -10.14
CA ALA A 251 -14.54 -22.61 -10.82
C ALA A 251 -13.69 -21.62 -9.97
N TYR A 252 -14.33 -20.78 -9.22
CA TYR A 252 -13.74 -19.82 -8.28
C TYR A 252 -12.95 -20.50 -7.16
N ALA A 253 -13.53 -21.52 -6.52
CA ALA A 253 -12.84 -22.29 -5.48
C ALA A 253 -11.63 -23.06 -6.05
N ALA A 254 -11.70 -23.50 -7.31
CA ALA A 254 -10.57 -24.14 -7.98
C ALA A 254 -9.39 -23.17 -8.17
N VAL A 255 -9.67 -21.91 -8.56
CA VAL A 255 -8.63 -20.87 -8.69
C VAL A 255 -8.02 -20.54 -7.33
N LEU A 256 -8.82 -20.38 -6.27
CA LEU A 256 -8.32 -20.13 -4.92
C LEU A 256 -7.39 -21.24 -4.43
N ARG A 257 -7.78 -22.52 -4.62
CA ARG A 257 -6.91 -23.67 -4.31
C ARG A 257 -5.63 -23.69 -5.14
N SER A 258 -5.70 -23.27 -6.41
CA SER A 258 -4.51 -23.16 -7.26
C SER A 258 -3.55 -22.10 -6.74
N ILE A 259 -4.06 -20.93 -6.29
CA ILE A 259 -3.26 -19.88 -5.64
C ILE A 259 -2.57 -20.44 -4.39
N GLU A 260 -3.31 -21.12 -3.51
CA GLU A 260 -2.74 -21.73 -2.29
C GLU A 260 -1.66 -22.77 -2.58
N LYS A 261 -1.88 -23.59 -3.60
CA LYS A 261 -0.89 -24.57 -4.07
C LYS A 261 0.39 -23.89 -4.57
N ASP A 262 0.25 -22.84 -5.39
CA ASP A 262 1.40 -22.09 -5.90
C ASP A 262 2.17 -21.42 -4.74
N VAL A 263 1.46 -20.82 -3.78
CA VAL A 263 2.08 -20.24 -2.57
C VAL A 263 2.77 -21.30 -1.73
N SER A 264 2.13 -22.46 -1.51
CA SER A 264 2.73 -23.58 -0.76
C SER A 264 4.03 -24.08 -1.42
N ASN A 265 4.06 -24.14 -2.75
CA ASN A 265 5.27 -24.51 -3.48
C ASN A 265 6.37 -23.45 -3.33
N LEU A 266 6.01 -22.16 -3.39
CA LEU A 266 6.96 -21.06 -3.21
C LEU A 266 7.55 -21.04 -1.79
N ILE A 267 6.75 -21.29 -0.75
CA ILE A 267 7.23 -21.39 0.63
C ILE A 267 8.29 -22.50 0.77
N LYS A 268 8.10 -23.64 0.08
CA LYS A 268 9.06 -24.74 0.12
C LYS A 268 10.37 -24.42 -0.62
N LEU A 269 10.28 -23.69 -1.73
CA LEU A 269 11.42 -23.34 -2.57
C LEU A 269 12.23 -22.17 -2.00
N GLU A 270 11.55 -21.14 -1.49
CA GLU A 270 12.13 -19.88 -1.07
C GLU A 270 11.52 -19.41 0.27
N PRO A 271 11.70 -20.16 1.37
CA PRO A 271 11.06 -19.86 2.66
C PRO A 271 11.50 -18.49 3.20
N SER A 272 12.67 -17.99 2.83
CA SER A 272 13.25 -16.74 3.33
C SER A 272 12.48 -15.49 2.93
N ILE A 273 11.67 -15.56 1.85
CA ILE A 273 10.88 -14.42 1.35
C ILE A 273 9.54 -14.25 2.05
N PHE A 274 9.18 -15.20 2.93
CA PHE A 274 7.95 -15.17 3.70
C PHE A 274 8.23 -14.92 5.19
N THR A 275 7.24 -14.41 5.91
CA THR A 275 7.27 -14.34 7.38
C THR A 275 6.55 -15.52 8.02
N PHE A 276 5.97 -16.41 7.22
CA PHE A 276 5.20 -17.58 7.64
C PHE A 276 5.71 -18.86 6.94
N ASN A 277 5.50 -20.01 7.58
CA ASN A 277 6.03 -21.28 7.12
C ASN A 277 4.96 -22.18 6.45
N ASN A 278 3.69 -21.82 6.56
CA ASN A 278 2.58 -22.54 5.95
C ASN A 278 1.50 -21.58 5.44
N VAL A 279 0.66 -22.06 4.53
CA VAL A 279 -0.37 -21.26 3.87
C VAL A 279 -1.41 -20.74 4.85
N THR A 280 -1.77 -21.52 5.86
CA THR A 280 -2.82 -21.16 6.84
C THR A 280 -2.44 -19.96 7.70
N ASP A 281 -1.15 -19.76 7.94
CA ASP A 281 -0.67 -18.63 8.75
C ASP A 281 -0.61 -17.33 7.97
N GLY A 282 -0.30 -17.40 6.65
CA GLY A 282 -0.05 -16.23 5.80
C GLY A 282 -1.19 -15.85 4.85
N VAL A 283 -2.17 -16.73 4.62
CA VAL A 283 -3.29 -16.45 3.71
C VAL A 283 -4.54 -16.11 4.50
N VAL A 284 -5.16 -14.97 4.17
CA VAL A 284 -6.37 -14.47 4.82
C VAL A 284 -7.46 -14.27 3.77
N GLU A 285 -8.69 -14.67 4.09
CA GLU A 285 -9.86 -14.41 3.25
C GLU A 285 -10.56 -13.13 3.67
N ILE A 286 -10.69 -12.21 2.71
CA ILE A 286 -11.39 -10.94 2.89
C ILE A 286 -12.66 -10.98 2.03
N ARG A 287 -13.80 -10.83 2.69
CA ARG A 287 -15.08 -10.80 2.01
C ARG A 287 -15.21 -9.59 1.08
N ASP A 288 -16.06 -9.70 0.07
CA ASP A 288 -16.44 -8.54 -0.74
C ASP A 288 -17.20 -7.54 0.14
N PHE A 289 -16.78 -6.29 0.11
CA PHE A 289 -17.40 -5.23 0.91
C PHE A 289 -18.71 -4.72 0.31
N GLN A 290 -19.00 -5.00 -0.95
CA GLN A 290 -20.23 -4.65 -1.65
C GLN A 290 -20.68 -3.19 -1.38
N THR A 291 -21.98 -2.97 -1.15
CA THR A 291 -22.55 -1.65 -0.85
C THR A 291 -21.91 -0.99 0.38
N THR A 292 -21.53 -1.77 1.40
CA THR A 292 -20.84 -1.26 2.59
C THR A 292 -19.52 -0.59 2.21
N GLY A 293 -18.75 -1.21 1.32
CA GLY A 293 -17.51 -0.63 0.79
C GLY A 293 -17.75 0.65 -0.01
N VAL A 294 -18.73 0.64 -0.91
CA VAL A 294 -19.08 1.82 -1.72
C VAL A 294 -19.42 3.02 -0.83
N VAL A 295 -20.23 2.81 0.20
CA VAL A 295 -20.62 3.86 1.14
C VAL A 295 -19.44 4.34 1.98
N ALA A 296 -18.61 3.41 2.47
CA ALA A 296 -17.41 3.74 3.25
C ALA A 296 -16.46 4.65 2.46
N PHE A 297 -16.22 4.31 1.20
CA PHE A 297 -15.31 5.07 0.33
C PHE A 297 -15.92 6.42 -0.09
N ALA A 298 -17.19 6.45 -0.46
CA ALA A 298 -17.84 7.72 -0.78
C ALA A 298 -17.74 8.73 0.38
N ARG A 299 -17.82 8.27 1.62
CA ARG A 299 -17.79 9.11 2.81
C ARG A 299 -16.41 9.29 3.46
N GLY A 300 -15.37 8.60 2.97
CA GLY A 300 -14.10 8.52 3.69
C GLY A 300 -14.29 8.03 5.12
N CYS A 301 -15.16 7.03 5.32
CA CYS A 301 -15.58 6.56 6.64
C CYS A 301 -15.20 5.07 6.83
N PRO A 302 -14.33 4.73 7.80
CA PRO A 302 -14.01 3.34 8.09
C PRO A 302 -15.24 2.55 8.57
N PHE A 303 -15.29 1.25 8.33
CA PHE A 303 -16.45 0.40 8.64
C PHE A 303 -16.91 0.50 10.10
N TYR A 304 -16.00 0.58 11.06
CA TYR A 304 -16.33 0.65 12.47
C TYR A 304 -17.01 1.96 12.90
N LYS A 305 -16.87 3.05 12.10
CA LYS A 305 -17.59 4.33 12.29
C LYS A 305 -18.76 4.49 11.34
N GLN A 306 -18.88 3.62 10.34
CA GLN A 306 -19.90 3.75 9.31
C GLN A 306 -21.31 3.51 9.86
N PRO A 307 -22.25 4.45 9.68
CA PRO A 307 -23.64 4.21 10.03
C PRO A 307 -24.26 3.12 9.15
N PHE A 308 -25.29 2.47 9.66
CA PHE A 308 -26.08 1.48 8.95
C PHE A 308 -27.53 1.97 8.72
N GLY A 309 -28.31 1.21 7.95
CA GLY A 309 -29.66 1.59 7.57
C GLY A 309 -29.74 2.20 6.19
N LYS A 310 -30.77 3.02 5.96
CA LYS A 310 -31.00 3.73 4.70
C LYS A 310 -30.21 5.04 4.69
N LEU A 311 -29.20 5.12 3.86
CA LEU A 311 -28.30 6.26 3.74
C LEU A 311 -28.50 6.96 2.39
N HIS A 312 -28.07 8.21 2.28
CA HIS A 312 -28.04 8.94 1.02
C HIS A 312 -26.59 9.23 0.65
N ILE A 313 -26.22 8.91 -0.59
CA ILE A 313 -24.91 9.19 -1.19
C ILE A 313 -25.17 9.86 -2.53
N ASP A 314 -24.76 11.09 -2.69
CA ASP A 314 -24.88 11.86 -3.94
C ASP A 314 -26.29 11.78 -4.54
N GLY A 315 -27.32 12.04 -3.71
CA GLY A 315 -28.72 11.98 -4.10
C GLY A 315 -29.32 10.58 -4.23
N HIS A 316 -28.53 9.52 -4.18
CA HIS A 316 -29.00 8.14 -4.29
C HIS A 316 -29.20 7.49 -2.92
N ARG A 317 -30.31 6.74 -2.78
CA ARG A 317 -30.63 5.99 -1.57
C ARG A 317 -29.95 4.63 -1.62
N VAL A 318 -29.11 4.35 -0.62
CA VAL A 318 -28.40 3.07 -0.47
C VAL A 318 -28.69 2.44 0.89
N GLN A 319 -28.69 1.12 0.96
CA GLN A 319 -28.93 0.36 2.19
C GLN A 319 -27.64 -0.30 2.66
N VAL A 320 -27.19 0.05 3.86
CA VAL A 320 -26.13 -0.66 4.58
C VAL A 320 -26.78 -1.53 5.64
N LYS A 321 -26.62 -2.84 5.54
CA LYS A 321 -27.11 -3.79 6.55
C LYS A 321 -26.09 -3.87 7.69
N GLU A 322 -26.58 -3.82 8.94
CA GLU A 322 -25.74 -3.86 10.14
C GLU A 322 -24.89 -5.13 10.21
N ASP A 323 -25.55 -6.29 10.07
CA ASP A 323 -24.89 -7.60 10.11
C ASP A 323 -23.82 -7.77 9.01
N TYR A 324 -24.01 -7.09 7.88
CA TYR A 324 -23.04 -7.12 6.79
C TYR A 324 -21.83 -6.21 7.06
N ARG A 325 -22.08 -5.00 7.60
CA ARG A 325 -21.04 -4.09 8.06
C ARG A 325 -20.16 -4.76 9.12
N ASP A 326 -20.78 -5.41 10.12
CA ASP A 326 -20.07 -6.06 11.21
C ASP A 326 -19.19 -7.21 10.69
N LYS A 327 -19.69 -8.01 9.76
CA LYS A 327 -18.86 -9.02 9.07
C LYS A 327 -17.72 -8.42 8.23
N CYS A 328 -17.85 -7.19 7.74
CA CYS A 328 -16.74 -6.48 7.09
C CYS A 328 -15.69 -6.05 8.12
N ILE A 329 -16.13 -5.60 9.30
CA ILE A 329 -15.25 -5.26 10.43
C ILE A 329 -14.47 -6.50 10.87
N ASP A 330 -15.14 -7.64 11.08
CA ASP A 330 -14.49 -8.91 11.48
C ASP A 330 -13.42 -9.35 10.48
N ALA A 331 -13.69 -9.20 9.18
CA ALA A 331 -12.72 -9.52 8.14
C ALA A 331 -11.48 -8.63 8.19
N ILE A 332 -11.65 -7.34 8.49
CA ILE A 332 -10.52 -6.42 8.69
C ILE A 332 -9.79 -6.74 9.98
N ASP A 333 -10.51 -7.05 11.07
CA ASP A 333 -9.90 -7.44 12.34
C ASP A 333 -9.01 -8.67 12.20
N THR A 334 -9.46 -9.69 11.45
CA THR A 334 -8.65 -10.88 11.14
C THR A 334 -7.29 -10.53 10.49
N LEU A 335 -7.24 -9.46 9.69
CA LEU A 335 -6.00 -9.00 9.08
C LEU A 335 -5.17 -8.18 10.08
N VAL A 336 -5.83 -7.28 10.82
CA VAL A 336 -5.16 -6.41 11.82
C VAL A 336 -4.54 -7.25 12.94
N ASP A 337 -5.16 -8.36 13.34
CA ASP A 337 -4.62 -9.29 14.35
C ASP A 337 -3.30 -9.96 13.95
N LYS A 338 -2.93 -9.90 12.67
CA LYS A 338 -1.68 -10.44 12.14
C LYS A 338 -0.57 -9.39 12.01
N LEU A 339 -0.85 -8.11 12.25
CA LEU A 339 0.11 -7.02 12.17
C LEU A 339 0.78 -6.76 13.51
#